data_75a49be6d9ffdc85a4ab2f60f72286d8
#
_entry.id   75a49be6d9ffdc85a4ab2f60f72286d8
#
_cell.length_a   1.000
_cell.length_b   1.000
_cell.length_c   1.000
_cell.angle_alpha   90.00
_cell.angle_beta   90.00
_cell.angle_gamma   90.00
#
_symmetry.space_group_name_H-M   'P 1'
#
loop_
_entity.id
_entity.type
_entity.pdbx_description
1 polymer ?
#
loop_
_entity_poly.entity_id
_entity_poly.type
_entity_poly.pdbx_seq_one_letter_code
_entity_poly.pdbx_strand_id
1 'polypeptide(L)'
;MTRAIKFTKMHGAGNDYIYVDTTQYPISHPEELARAWSAPHTGIGSDGLVLIGSSDKADFSMRIFNADGSEARMCGNASRCIGKYLFDYGLTSKTEIALDTLSGIRMLNLHLADGKVNSVTVDMGIPCLLYTSDAADECNVV
;
A
#
# COMPACT_ATOMS: atom_id res chain seq x y z
N MET A 1 25.81 -2.31 -12.93
CA MET A 1 25.70 -3.34 -11.87
C MET A 1 24.23 -3.60 -11.58
N THR A 2 23.84 -4.85 -11.68
CA THR A 2 22.46 -5.26 -11.42
C THR A 2 22.21 -5.35 -9.92
N ARG A 3 21.12 -4.76 -9.45
CA ARG A 3 20.74 -4.82 -8.04
C ARG A 3 19.41 -5.57 -7.92
N ALA A 4 19.38 -6.59 -7.07
CA ALA A 4 18.16 -7.32 -6.79
C ALA A 4 17.27 -6.53 -5.84
N ILE A 5 16.00 -6.41 -6.16
CA ILE A 5 14.99 -5.79 -5.31
C ILE A 5 14.02 -6.88 -4.89
N LYS A 6 13.89 -7.06 -3.57
CA LYS A 6 12.96 -8.02 -3.03
C LYS A 6 11.57 -7.39 -2.97
N PHE A 7 10.57 -8.12 -3.41
CA PHE A 7 9.19 -7.65 -3.37
C PHE A 7 8.27 -8.73 -2.82
N THR A 8 7.10 -8.33 -2.39
CA THR A 8 6.02 -9.24 -2.01
C THR A 8 4.79 -8.89 -2.82
N LYS A 9 4.13 -9.88 -3.37
CA LYS A 9 2.87 -9.67 -4.08
C LYS A 9 1.72 -10.06 -3.17
N MET A 10 0.78 -9.15 -2.96
CA MET A 10 -0.37 -9.36 -2.08
C MET A 10 -1.61 -8.76 -2.71
N HIS A 11 -2.78 -9.21 -2.26
CA HIS A 11 -4.04 -8.62 -2.72
C HIS A 11 -5.00 -8.44 -1.54
N GLY A 12 -5.86 -7.43 -1.66
CA GLY A 12 -7.02 -7.25 -0.82
C GLY A 12 -8.26 -7.25 -1.72
N ALA A 13 -9.17 -8.19 -1.50
CA ALA A 13 -10.39 -8.33 -2.33
C ALA A 13 -10.07 -8.43 -3.84
N GLY A 14 -8.98 -9.06 -4.21
CA GLY A 14 -8.58 -9.23 -5.61
C GLY A 14 -7.79 -8.07 -6.20
N ASN A 15 -7.68 -6.96 -5.49
CA ASN A 15 -6.90 -5.80 -5.93
C ASN A 15 -5.43 -6.03 -5.54
N ASP A 16 -4.60 -6.41 -6.50
CA ASP A 16 -3.24 -6.86 -6.24
C ASP A 16 -2.18 -5.81 -6.56
N TYR A 17 -1.18 -5.74 -5.69
CA TYR A 17 -0.06 -4.82 -5.83
C TYR A 17 1.25 -5.54 -5.55
N ILE A 18 2.33 -4.96 -6.05
CA ILE A 18 3.69 -5.36 -5.73
C ILE A 18 4.16 -4.44 -4.60
N TYR A 19 4.58 -5.02 -3.48
CA TYR A 19 4.98 -4.27 -2.27
C TYR A 19 6.49 -4.30 -2.11
N VAL A 20 7.11 -3.13 -1.92
CA VAL A 20 8.55 -2.99 -1.71
C VAL A 20 8.80 -2.17 -0.45
N ASP A 21 9.69 -2.68 0.41
CA ASP A 21 10.17 -1.95 1.57
C ASP A 21 11.32 -1.03 1.12
N THR A 22 11.03 0.25 0.98
CA THR A 22 12.01 1.22 0.47
C THR A 22 13.06 1.61 1.50
N THR A 23 12.91 1.19 2.75
CA THR A 23 13.98 1.37 3.74
C THR A 23 15.15 0.44 3.43
N GLN A 24 14.90 -0.68 2.75
CA GLN A 24 15.92 -1.63 2.32
C GLN A 24 16.26 -1.49 0.85
N TYR A 25 15.27 -1.18 0.00
CA TYR A 25 15.43 -1.12 -1.44
C TYR A 25 14.92 0.23 -1.98
N PRO A 26 15.74 1.31 -1.86
CA PRO A 26 15.33 2.63 -2.35
C PRO A 26 15.04 2.61 -3.84
N ILE A 27 13.95 3.28 -4.21
CA ILE A 27 13.49 3.34 -5.61
C ILE A 27 13.43 4.80 -6.02
N SER A 28 14.14 5.16 -7.09
CA SER A 28 14.25 6.54 -7.56
C SER A 28 13.20 6.92 -8.61
N HIS A 29 12.73 5.95 -9.39
CA HIS A 29 11.76 6.19 -10.47
C HIS A 29 10.58 5.24 -10.34
N PRO A 30 9.72 5.44 -9.31
CA PRO A 30 8.63 4.49 -9.05
C PRO A 30 7.58 4.44 -10.16
N GLU A 31 7.34 5.55 -10.87
CA GLU A 31 6.36 5.60 -11.95
C GLU A 31 6.74 4.67 -13.10
N GLU A 32 8.00 4.69 -13.48
CA GLU A 32 8.52 3.83 -14.56
C GLU A 32 8.52 2.37 -14.13
N LEU A 33 8.92 2.13 -12.88
CA LEU A 33 8.97 0.79 -12.33
C LEU A 33 7.57 0.20 -12.24
N ALA A 34 6.58 1.01 -11.83
CA ALA A 34 5.20 0.57 -11.75
C ALA A 34 4.68 0.13 -13.12
N ARG A 35 4.96 0.89 -14.15
CA ARG A 35 4.56 0.53 -15.53
C ARG A 35 5.21 -0.77 -15.97
N ALA A 36 6.52 -0.89 -15.77
CA ALA A 36 7.27 -2.05 -16.23
C ALA A 36 6.90 -3.33 -15.46
N TRP A 37 6.81 -3.24 -14.15
CA TRP A 37 6.55 -4.41 -13.30
C TRP A 37 5.08 -4.84 -13.34
N SER A 38 4.15 -3.91 -13.51
CA SER A 38 2.72 -4.22 -13.52
C SER A 38 2.26 -4.81 -14.85
N ALA A 39 3.06 -4.68 -15.90
CA ALA A 39 2.68 -5.17 -17.22
C ALA A 39 2.44 -6.67 -17.22
N PRO A 40 1.28 -7.14 -17.77
CA PRO A 40 1.05 -8.57 -17.91
C PRO A 40 2.00 -9.16 -18.95
N HIS A 41 2.36 -10.41 -18.80
CA HIS A 41 3.20 -11.20 -19.71
C HIS A 41 4.68 -10.79 -19.76
N THR A 42 5.01 -9.51 -19.64
CA THR A 42 6.39 -9.05 -19.72
C THR A 42 6.95 -8.59 -18.38
N GLY A 43 6.08 -8.25 -17.45
CA GLY A 43 6.44 -7.91 -16.07
C GLY A 43 5.92 -8.94 -15.09
N ILE A 44 5.84 -8.53 -13.82
CA ILE A 44 5.29 -9.37 -12.75
C ILE A 44 3.77 -9.48 -12.90
N GLY A 45 3.14 -8.41 -13.35
CA GLY A 45 1.69 -8.34 -13.49
C GLY A 45 1.02 -7.96 -12.17
N SER A 46 0.37 -6.80 -12.13
CA SER A 46 -0.34 -6.33 -10.95
C SER A 46 -1.17 -5.09 -11.28
N ASP A 47 -1.99 -4.66 -10.32
CA ASP A 47 -2.71 -3.39 -10.44
C ASP A 47 -1.78 -2.19 -10.21
N GLY A 48 -0.63 -2.41 -9.62
CA GLY A 48 0.33 -1.35 -9.40
C GLY A 48 1.44 -1.71 -8.43
N LEU A 49 2.15 -0.68 -7.97
CA LEU A 49 3.30 -0.78 -7.08
C LEU A 49 3.03 0.02 -5.81
N VAL A 50 3.30 -0.59 -4.66
CA VAL A 50 3.17 0.08 -3.36
C VAL A 50 4.54 0.14 -2.69
N LEU A 51 4.93 1.33 -2.29
CA LEU A 51 6.18 1.58 -1.59
C LEU A 51 5.88 1.80 -0.12
N ILE A 52 6.53 1.01 0.73
CA ILE A 52 6.43 1.12 2.18
C ILE A 52 7.70 1.79 2.67
N GLY A 53 7.56 2.87 3.41
CA GLY A 53 8.71 3.63 3.88
C GLY A 53 8.56 4.09 5.33
N SER A 54 9.54 4.88 5.77
CA SER A 54 9.49 5.52 7.07
C SER A 54 8.74 6.84 6.99
N SER A 55 8.36 7.37 8.16
CA SER A 55 7.67 8.65 8.25
C SER A 55 8.12 9.39 9.51
N ASP A 56 8.19 10.73 9.43
CA ASP A 56 8.51 11.56 10.59
C ASP A 56 7.30 11.75 11.51
N LYS A 57 6.10 11.55 10.99
CA LYS A 57 4.84 11.90 11.68
C LYS A 57 3.92 10.70 11.88
N ALA A 58 4.32 9.52 11.43
CA ALA A 58 3.55 8.29 11.59
C ALA A 58 4.51 7.12 11.76
N ASP A 59 3.98 5.93 11.99
CA ASP A 59 4.82 4.74 12.17
C ASP A 59 5.49 4.34 10.85
N PHE A 60 4.76 4.45 9.74
CA PHE A 60 5.24 4.11 8.40
C PHE A 60 4.58 5.02 7.38
N SER A 61 5.10 4.99 6.15
CA SER A 61 4.51 5.73 5.03
C SER A 61 4.15 4.78 3.89
N MET A 62 3.22 5.23 3.05
CA MET A 62 2.76 4.49 1.89
C MET A 62 2.70 5.40 0.67
N ARG A 63 3.24 4.93 -0.45
CA ARG A 63 3.02 5.54 -1.76
C ARG A 63 2.51 4.46 -2.71
N ILE A 64 1.52 4.81 -3.53
CA ILE A 64 0.88 3.86 -4.45
C ILE A 64 1.00 4.39 -5.86
N PHE A 65 1.46 3.54 -6.76
CA PHE A 65 1.54 3.86 -8.19
C PHE A 65 0.72 2.84 -8.95
N ASN A 66 -0.23 3.33 -9.74
CA ASN A 66 -1.06 2.45 -10.57
C ASN A 66 -0.23 1.83 -11.69
N ALA A 67 -0.81 0.84 -12.38
CA ALA A 67 -0.12 0.15 -13.48
C ALA A 67 0.30 1.09 -14.62
N ASP A 68 -0.38 2.24 -14.77
CA ASP A 68 -0.03 3.25 -15.77
C ASP A 68 1.04 4.25 -15.29
N GLY A 69 1.51 4.10 -14.06
CA GLY A 69 2.53 4.97 -13.46
C GLY A 69 1.97 6.16 -12.69
N SER A 70 0.67 6.41 -12.72
CA SER A 70 0.08 7.51 -11.95
C SER A 70 0.08 7.20 -10.47
N GLU A 71 0.27 8.22 -9.64
CA GLU A 71 0.28 8.04 -8.18
C GLU A 71 -1.12 8.22 -7.60
N ALA A 72 -1.57 7.24 -6.81
CA ALA A 72 -2.85 7.30 -6.11
C ALA A 72 -2.66 7.88 -4.71
N ARG A 73 -3.68 8.58 -4.22
CA ARG A 73 -3.61 9.21 -2.90
C ARG A 73 -3.78 8.21 -1.77
N MET A 74 -4.65 7.25 -1.95
CA MET A 74 -4.98 6.28 -0.91
C MET A 74 -5.67 5.06 -1.53
N CYS A 75 -5.45 3.89 -0.93
CA CYS A 75 -6.16 2.67 -1.29
C CYS A 75 -6.37 1.84 -0.03
N GLY A 76 -7.63 1.58 0.33
CA GLY A 76 -7.96 0.79 1.51
C GLY A 76 -7.43 -0.63 1.44
N ASN A 77 -7.51 -1.25 0.27
CA ASN A 77 -7.00 -2.62 0.07
C ASN A 77 -5.49 -2.67 0.29
N ALA A 78 -4.75 -1.71 -0.29
CA ALA A 78 -3.30 -1.64 -0.10
C ALA A 78 -2.93 -1.38 1.35
N SER A 79 -3.67 -0.51 2.03
CA SER A 79 -3.41 -0.21 3.44
C SER A 79 -3.57 -1.44 4.32
N ARG A 80 -4.60 -2.25 4.08
CA ARG A 80 -4.79 -3.50 4.82
C ARG A 80 -3.64 -4.47 4.57
N CYS A 81 -3.20 -4.59 3.33
CA CYS A 81 -2.06 -5.44 2.99
C CYS A 81 -0.78 -4.96 3.67
N ILE A 82 -0.57 -3.65 3.74
CA ILE A 82 0.59 -3.08 4.46
C ILE A 82 0.55 -3.47 5.92
N GLY A 83 -0.60 -3.36 6.58
CA GLY A 83 -0.74 -3.75 7.98
C GLY A 83 -0.32 -5.20 8.20
N LYS A 84 -0.79 -6.11 7.36
CA LYS A 84 -0.41 -7.51 7.42
C LYS A 84 1.08 -7.69 7.16
N TYR A 85 1.62 -7.03 6.14
CA TYR A 85 3.03 -7.11 5.78
C TYR A 85 3.92 -6.70 6.96
N LEU A 86 3.64 -5.55 7.56
CA LEU A 86 4.46 -5.00 8.64
C LEU A 86 4.50 -5.92 9.85
N PHE A 87 3.36 -6.47 10.23
CA PHE A 87 3.29 -7.33 11.42
C PHE A 87 3.85 -8.72 11.13
N ASP A 88 3.41 -9.35 10.05
CA ASP A 88 3.79 -10.74 9.74
C ASP A 88 5.29 -10.88 9.44
N TYR A 89 5.92 -9.85 8.87
CA TYR A 89 7.37 -9.85 8.60
C TYR A 89 8.19 -9.28 9.76
N GLY A 90 7.56 -8.95 10.88
CA GLY A 90 8.27 -8.55 12.08
C GLY A 90 8.81 -7.13 12.06
N LEU A 91 8.34 -6.26 11.16
CA LEU A 91 8.75 -4.86 11.13
C LEU A 91 8.10 -4.04 12.23
N THR A 92 7.03 -4.53 12.81
CA THR A 92 6.37 -3.95 13.97
C THR A 92 5.73 -5.04 14.80
N SER A 93 5.57 -4.77 16.10
CA SER A 93 4.78 -5.62 17.00
C SER A 93 3.48 -4.94 17.41
N LYS A 94 3.21 -3.74 16.89
CA LYS A 94 2.01 -2.97 17.21
C LYS A 94 0.82 -3.51 16.45
N THR A 95 -0.35 -3.48 17.07
CA THR A 95 -1.62 -3.82 16.42
C THR A 95 -2.39 -2.59 15.99
N GLU A 96 -1.98 -1.41 16.43
CA GLU A 96 -2.48 -0.13 15.93
C GLU A 96 -1.33 0.59 15.27
N ILE A 97 -1.45 0.84 13.97
CA ILE A 97 -0.37 1.42 13.16
C ILE A 97 -0.87 2.71 12.53
N ALA A 98 -0.10 3.78 12.70
CA ALA A 98 -0.34 5.03 11.98
C ALA A 98 0.39 4.98 10.65
N LEU A 99 -0.34 5.17 9.56
CA LEU A 99 0.18 5.11 8.21
C LEU A 99 0.06 6.48 7.54
N ASP A 100 1.20 7.02 7.12
CA ASP A 100 1.27 8.32 6.43
C ASP A 100 0.98 8.12 4.94
N THR A 101 -0.11 8.70 4.47
CA THR A 101 -0.53 8.61 3.07
C THR A 101 -0.69 10.01 2.49
N LEU A 102 -0.84 10.11 1.17
CA LEU A 102 -1.13 11.40 0.52
C LEU A 102 -2.49 11.99 0.95
N SER A 103 -3.37 11.17 1.51
CA SER A 103 -4.66 11.61 2.04
C SER A 103 -4.60 11.93 3.53
N GLY A 104 -3.40 11.94 4.12
CA GLY A 104 -3.21 12.15 5.54
C GLY A 104 -2.87 10.88 6.27
N ILE A 105 -2.79 10.96 7.60
CA ILE A 105 -2.47 9.81 8.43
C ILE A 105 -3.72 8.96 8.61
N ARG A 106 -3.60 7.67 8.35
CA ARG A 106 -4.68 6.70 8.53
C ARG A 106 -4.29 5.68 9.59
N MET A 107 -5.24 5.32 10.43
CA MET A 107 -5.01 4.33 11.47
C MET A 107 -5.41 2.95 10.98
N LEU A 108 -4.53 1.98 11.19
CA LEU A 108 -4.77 0.58 10.90
C LEU A 108 -4.93 -0.16 12.20
N ASN A 109 -6.01 -0.93 12.34
CA ASN A 109 -6.21 -1.82 13.48
C ASN A 109 -6.09 -3.26 12.99
N LEU A 110 -5.07 -3.95 13.47
CA LEU A 110 -4.79 -5.33 13.06
C LEU A 110 -5.51 -6.32 13.94
N HIS A 111 -6.18 -7.28 13.34
CA HIS A 111 -6.87 -8.35 14.04
C HIS A 111 -6.11 -9.65 13.84
N LEU A 112 -5.63 -10.22 14.95
CA LEU A 112 -4.75 -11.38 14.92
C LEU A 112 -5.51 -12.69 15.11
N ALA A 113 -5.03 -13.73 14.44
CA ALA A 113 -5.46 -15.10 14.65
C ALA A 113 -4.22 -16.00 14.56
N ASP A 114 -3.96 -16.77 15.58
CA ASP A 114 -2.80 -17.68 15.66
C ASP A 114 -1.46 -16.96 15.43
N GLY A 115 -1.34 -15.73 15.95
CA GLY A 115 -0.11 -14.95 15.87
C GLY A 115 0.14 -14.27 14.55
N LYS A 116 -0.81 -14.33 13.62
CA LYS A 116 -0.72 -13.66 12.31
C LYS A 116 -1.92 -12.76 12.10
N VAL A 117 -1.74 -11.75 11.23
CA VAL A 117 -2.83 -10.84 10.91
C VAL A 117 -3.87 -11.56 10.06
N ASN A 118 -5.09 -11.62 10.57
CA ASN A 118 -6.22 -12.24 9.91
C ASN A 118 -7.04 -11.22 9.10
N SER A 119 -7.18 -10.01 9.65
CA SER A 119 -7.89 -8.93 8.98
C SER A 119 -7.37 -7.59 9.50
N VAL A 120 -7.67 -6.51 8.80
CA VAL A 120 -7.24 -5.16 9.16
C VAL A 120 -8.41 -4.21 8.96
N THR A 121 -8.67 -3.38 9.97
CA THR A 121 -9.64 -2.28 9.86
C THR A 121 -8.87 -1.01 9.56
N VAL A 122 -9.28 -0.29 8.52
CA VAL A 122 -8.66 0.96 8.11
C VAL A 122 -9.64 2.09 8.34
N ASP A 123 -9.18 3.12 9.06
CA ASP A 123 -9.95 4.34 9.21
C ASP A 123 -9.78 5.18 7.94
N MET A 124 -10.81 5.24 7.12
CA MET A 124 -10.79 5.96 5.85
C MET A 124 -11.18 7.43 5.98
N GLY A 125 -11.50 7.87 7.20
CA GLY A 125 -11.96 9.23 7.45
C GLY A 125 -13.45 9.41 7.15
N ILE A 126 -13.85 10.67 6.98
CA ILE A 126 -15.26 11.01 6.73
C ILE A 126 -15.62 10.65 5.29
N PRO A 127 -16.74 9.92 5.07
CA PRO A 127 -17.16 9.59 3.71
C PRO A 127 -17.43 10.84 2.88
N CYS A 128 -17.03 10.81 1.62
CA CYS A 128 -17.28 11.89 0.68
C CYS A 128 -18.68 11.72 0.07
N LEU A 129 -19.46 12.80 0.07
CA LEU A 129 -20.83 12.79 -0.43
C LEU A 129 -20.98 13.39 -1.83
N LEU A 130 -19.87 13.68 -2.51
CA LEU A 130 -19.88 14.19 -3.87
C LEU A 130 -20.20 13.06 -4.86
N TYR A 131 -20.96 13.41 -5.88
CA TYR A 131 -21.50 12.43 -6.82
C TYR A 131 -20.80 12.42 -8.18
N THR A 132 -19.56 12.81 -8.23
CA THR A 132 -18.77 12.67 -9.46
C THR A 132 -17.91 11.41 -9.36
N SER A 133 -17.67 10.76 -10.49
CA SER A 133 -16.82 9.56 -10.48
C SER A 133 -15.42 9.85 -9.99
N ASP A 134 -14.88 11.01 -10.31
CA ASP A 134 -13.56 11.42 -9.86
C ASP A 134 -13.53 11.62 -8.34
N ALA A 135 -14.57 12.20 -7.78
CA ALA A 135 -14.69 12.38 -6.34
C ALA A 135 -14.82 11.04 -5.62
N ALA A 136 -15.49 10.06 -6.22
CA ALA A 136 -15.61 8.73 -5.64
C ALA A 136 -14.24 8.05 -5.49
N ASP A 137 -13.38 8.20 -6.47
CA ASP A 137 -12.02 7.66 -6.40
C ASP A 137 -11.20 8.33 -5.31
N GLU A 138 -11.35 9.65 -5.16
CA GLU A 138 -10.62 10.38 -4.14
C GLU A 138 -11.15 10.09 -2.73
N CYS A 139 -12.45 9.93 -2.59
CA CYS A 139 -13.07 9.67 -1.31
C CYS A 139 -12.82 8.24 -0.84
N ASN A 140 -12.72 7.32 -1.77
CA ASN A 140 -12.34 5.94 -1.53
C ASN A 140 -13.09 5.32 -0.34
N VAL A 141 -14.42 5.42 -0.37
CA VAL A 141 -15.28 4.85 0.66
C VAL A 141 -15.54 3.40 0.34
N VAL A 142 -14.95 2.52 1.12
CA VAL A 142 -15.17 1.08 0.96
C VAL A 142 -15.27 0.42 2.30
#